data_663fe430c0a8d3422f2e81dd50ddbf95
#
_entry.id   663fe430c0a8d3422f2e81dd50ddbf95
#
_cell.length_a   1.000
_cell.length_b   1.000
_cell.length_c   1.000
_cell.angle_alpha   90.00
_cell.angle_beta   90.00
_cell.angle_gamma   90.00
#
_symmetry.space_group_name_H-M   'P 1'
#
loop_
_entity.id
_entity.type
_entity.pdbx_description
1 polymer ?
#
loop_
_entity_poly.entity_id
_entity_poly.type
_entity_poly.pdbx_seq_one_letter_code
_entity_poly.pdbx_strand_id
1 'polypeptide(L)'
;MAQFYAFKHQPLNSYQIYLTIDNYHQQIITRSQIVLRNLIIFLFLLSVVTLRGQGLTKTFKVSDRIFDVPESWKSETPSSKMRKAQYKNGKSEIVVFYFGEGSGGSVDANINRWLGQFKEAKEKLSSVIEKKKLKDNVITTLFASGTYLKGSPFGPKVEMSNYAMRAAIIECKDGPIFIKMTGPLDEVVKSSDEFDKVALSGLIIKVDT
;
A
#
# COMPACT_ATOMS: atom_id res chain seq x y z
N MET A 1 56.87 -15.19 -54.78
CA MET A 1 57.77 -15.48 -53.64
C MET A 1 57.08 -15.14 -52.36
N ALA A 2 56.53 -16.14 -51.63
CA ALA A 2 55.85 -15.95 -50.33
C ALA A 2 56.89 -16.34 -49.26
N GLN A 3 57.31 -15.37 -48.45
CA GLN A 3 58.15 -15.62 -47.28
C GLN A 3 57.28 -16.06 -46.15
N PHE A 4 57.34 -17.32 -45.75
CA PHE A 4 56.81 -17.84 -44.53
C PHE A 4 57.67 -17.39 -43.33
N TYR A 5 57.20 -16.49 -42.47
CA TYR A 5 57.84 -16.21 -41.22
C TYR A 5 57.49 -17.35 -40.26
N ALA A 6 58.44 -18.23 -40.04
CA ALA A 6 58.36 -19.24 -38.96
C ALA A 6 58.57 -18.54 -37.62
N PHE A 7 57.48 -18.39 -36.84
CA PHE A 7 57.59 -18.01 -35.41
C PHE A 7 58.25 -19.16 -34.64
N LYS A 8 59.53 -18.99 -34.30
CA LYS A 8 60.28 -19.90 -33.46
C LYS A 8 59.74 -19.76 -32.03
N HIS A 9 58.86 -20.64 -31.58
CA HIS A 9 58.50 -20.77 -30.17
C HIS A 9 59.76 -21.20 -29.40
N GLN A 10 60.32 -20.26 -28.64
CA GLN A 10 61.33 -20.63 -27.66
C GLN A 10 60.63 -21.26 -26.46
N PRO A 11 61.08 -22.38 -25.92
CA PRO A 11 60.52 -22.97 -24.73
C PRO A 11 60.73 -22.04 -23.55
N LEU A 12 59.65 -21.78 -22.80
CA LEU A 12 59.69 -20.97 -21.58
C LEU A 12 60.68 -21.59 -20.58
N ASN A 13 61.54 -20.81 -19.99
CA ASN A 13 62.41 -21.28 -18.93
C ASN A 13 61.62 -21.53 -17.66
N SER A 14 62.15 -22.34 -16.74
CA SER A 14 61.48 -22.72 -15.49
C SER A 14 61.02 -21.54 -14.63
N TYR A 15 61.70 -20.40 -14.72
CA TYR A 15 61.34 -19.18 -14.01
C TYR A 15 60.09 -18.50 -14.61
N GLN A 16 59.99 -18.50 -15.93
CA GLN A 16 58.80 -17.96 -16.61
C GLN A 16 57.56 -18.83 -16.39
N ILE A 17 57.73 -20.14 -16.34
CA ILE A 17 56.65 -21.07 -15.96
C ILE A 17 56.19 -20.82 -14.55
N TYR A 18 57.12 -20.63 -13.61
CA TYR A 18 56.80 -20.33 -12.21
C TYR A 18 55.99 -19.02 -12.07
N LEU A 19 56.40 -17.91 -12.71
CA LEU A 19 55.67 -16.65 -12.70
C LEU A 19 54.28 -16.76 -13.31
N THR A 20 54.10 -17.57 -14.34
CA THR A 20 52.78 -17.78 -14.96
C THR A 20 51.85 -18.53 -14.05
N ILE A 21 52.35 -19.56 -13.35
CA ILE A 21 51.56 -20.35 -12.37
C ILE A 21 51.19 -19.47 -11.17
N ASP A 22 52.12 -18.67 -10.66
CA ASP A 22 51.87 -17.79 -9.53
C ASP A 22 50.80 -16.71 -9.85
N ASN A 23 50.91 -16.07 -11.00
CA ASN A 23 49.90 -15.13 -11.51
C ASN A 23 48.54 -15.79 -11.68
N TYR A 24 48.48 -17.04 -12.15
CA TYR A 24 47.22 -17.78 -12.29
C TYR A 24 46.60 -18.09 -10.93
N HIS A 25 47.41 -18.49 -9.95
CA HIS A 25 46.99 -18.70 -8.56
C HIS A 25 46.45 -17.42 -7.95
N GLN A 26 47.14 -16.29 -8.10
CA GLN A 26 46.66 -15.00 -7.55
C GLN A 26 45.34 -14.56 -8.21
N GLN A 27 45.15 -14.79 -9.53
CA GLN A 27 43.89 -14.48 -10.19
C GLN A 27 42.73 -15.36 -9.70
N ILE A 28 42.98 -16.66 -9.44
CA ILE A 28 41.94 -17.56 -8.89
C ILE A 28 41.54 -17.13 -7.48
N ILE A 29 42.52 -16.83 -6.61
CA ILE A 29 42.25 -16.35 -5.25
C ILE A 29 41.44 -15.06 -5.27
N THR A 30 41.83 -14.09 -6.09
CA THR A 30 41.13 -12.80 -6.20
C THR A 30 39.68 -12.97 -6.72
N ARG A 31 39.47 -13.83 -7.71
CA ARG A 31 38.14 -14.14 -8.25
C ARG A 31 37.25 -14.83 -7.21
N SER A 32 37.79 -15.80 -6.49
CA SER A 32 37.05 -16.52 -5.43
C SER A 32 36.63 -15.58 -4.29
N GLN A 33 37.50 -14.64 -3.90
CA GLN A 33 37.19 -13.63 -2.88
C GLN A 33 36.11 -12.64 -3.34
N ILE A 34 36.13 -12.23 -4.61
CA ILE A 34 35.09 -11.37 -5.19
C ILE A 34 33.74 -12.09 -5.21
N VAL A 35 33.70 -13.35 -5.62
CA VAL A 35 32.48 -14.15 -5.65
C VAL A 35 31.92 -14.33 -4.24
N LEU A 36 32.78 -14.68 -3.27
CA LEU A 36 32.35 -14.85 -1.88
C LEU A 36 31.82 -13.56 -1.28
N ARG A 37 32.50 -12.41 -1.53
CA ARG A 37 32.03 -11.09 -1.07
C ARG A 37 30.69 -10.73 -1.66
N ASN A 38 30.49 -10.97 -2.96
CA ASN A 38 29.22 -10.67 -3.62
C ASN A 38 28.09 -11.61 -3.13
N LEU A 39 28.39 -12.86 -2.85
CA LEU A 39 27.45 -13.81 -2.25
C LEU A 39 27.03 -13.38 -0.84
N ILE A 40 27.97 -12.92 -0.02
CA ILE A 40 27.69 -12.42 1.34
C ILE A 40 26.81 -11.16 1.26
N ILE A 41 27.11 -10.22 0.35
CA ILE A 41 26.29 -9.03 0.12
C ILE A 41 24.89 -9.40 -0.34
N PHE A 42 24.75 -10.35 -1.24
CA PHE A 42 23.46 -10.84 -1.72
C PHE A 42 22.64 -11.50 -0.61
N LEU A 43 23.26 -12.35 0.20
CA LEU A 43 22.62 -12.98 1.37
C LEU A 43 22.22 -11.94 2.43
N PHE A 44 23.04 -10.90 2.63
CA PHE A 44 22.72 -9.80 3.55
C PHE A 44 21.54 -8.97 3.03
N LEU A 45 21.50 -8.67 1.73
CA LEU A 45 20.35 -7.99 1.12
C LEU A 45 19.08 -8.82 1.19
N LEU A 46 19.17 -10.15 1.02
CA LEU A 46 18.04 -11.06 1.18
C LEU A 46 17.51 -11.08 2.62
N SER A 47 18.40 -11.05 3.62
CA SER A 47 18.01 -11.04 5.04
C SER A 47 17.33 -9.73 5.46
N VAL A 48 17.70 -8.60 4.87
CA VAL A 48 17.07 -7.29 5.14
C VAL A 48 15.64 -7.23 4.57
N VAL A 49 15.36 -7.93 3.47
CA VAL A 49 14.00 -8.00 2.89
C VAL A 49 13.05 -8.83 3.77
N THR A 50 13.53 -9.83 4.48
CA THR A 50 12.68 -10.69 5.35
C THR A 50 12.41 -10.10 6.73
N LEU A 51 13.14 -9.04 7.15
CA LEU A 51 12.94 -8.37 8.44
C LEU A 51 11.95 -7.19 8.39
N ARG A 52 11.23 -6.97 7.28
CA ARG A 52 10.06 -6.11 7.29
C ARG A 52 8.96 -6.81 8.07
N GLY A 53 9.00 -6.50 9.37
CA GLY A 53 8.22 -7.08 10.44
C GLY A 53 6.78 -7.40 10.07
N GLN A 54 6.37 -8.59 10.43
CA GLN A 54 5.00 -8.88 10.83
C GLN A 54 4.75 -8.07 12.13
N GLY A 55 4.59 -6.74 11.99
CA GLY A 55 4.00 -5.94 13.05
C GLY A 55 2.64 -6.57 13.35
N LEU A 56 2.34 -6.79 14.62
CA LEU A 56 1.03 -7.24 15.07
C LEU A 56 0.00 -6.29 14.47
N THR A 57 -0.63 -6.68 13.37
CA THR A 57 -1.66 -5.90 12.71
C THR A 57 -2.86 -5.89 13.67
N LYS A 58 -3.17 -4.71 14.21
CA LYS A 58 -4.43 -4.52 14.92
C LYS A 58 -5.54 -4.82 13.93
N THR A 59 -6.61 -5.42 14.40
CA THR A 59 -7.76 -5.73 13.57
C THR A 59 -9.02 -5.10 14.13
N PHE A 60 -10.02 -4.84 13.28
CA PHE A 60 -11.38 -4.61 13.71
C PHE A 60 -12.33 -5.51 12.93
N LYS A 61 -13.44 -5.89 13.56
CA LYS A 61 -14.45 -6.76 12.98
C LYS A 61 -15.73 -5.97 12.71
N VAL A 62 -16.30 -6.16 11.52
CA VAL A 62 -17.62 -5.64 11.13
C VAL A 62 -18.37 -6.76 10.43
N SER A 63 -19.50 -7.19 10.97
CA SER A 63 -20.22 -8.39 10.53
C SER A 63 -19.30 -9.62 10.56
N ASP A 64 -19.16 -10.34 9.47
CA ASP A 64 -18.29 -11.50 9.27
C ASP A 64 -16.87 -11.12 8.76
N ARG A 65 -16.57 -9.82 8.64
CA ARG A 65 -15.34 -9.31 8.02
C ARG A 65 -14.36 -8.82 9.06
N ILE A 66 -13.08 -9.19 8.88
CA ILE A 66 -11.96 -8.75 9.71
C ILE A 66 -11.05 -7.88 8.84
N PHE A 67 -10.82 -6.67 9.29
CA PHE A 67 -9.97 -5.68 8.62
C PHE A 67 -8.64 -5.57 9.34
N ASP A 68 -7.54 -5.57 8.60
CA ASP A 68 -6.21 -5.27 9.12
C ASP A 68 -6.05 -3.77 9.30
N VAL A 69 -5.57 -3.33 10.46
CA VAL A 69 -5.36 -1.91 10.77
C VAL A 69 -3.87 -1.63 10.87
N PRO A 70 -3.34 -0.68 10.08
CA PRO A 70 -1.93 -0.30 10.17
C PRO A 70 -1.58 0.30 11.53
N GLU A 71 -0.35 0.16 11.98
CA GLU A 71 0.12 0.78 13.23
C GLU A 71 0.04 2.31 13.22
N SER A 72 0.16 2.91 12.04
CA SER A 72 0.01 4.36 11.82
C SER A 72 -1.38 4.88 12.22
N TRP A 73 -2.43 4.02 12.20
CA TRP A 73 -3.77 4.39 12.56
C TRP A 73 -4.01 4.28 14.06
N LYS A 74 -4.21 5.41 14.71
CA LYS A 74 -4.53 5.47 16.14
C LYS A 74 -6.02 5.33 16.35
N SER A 75 -6.44 4.31 17.11
CA SER A 75 -7.85 4.10 17.44
C SER A 75 -8.38 5.25 18.32
N GLU A 76 -9.59 5.71 17.99
CA GLU A 76 -10.34 6.69 18.77
C GLU A 76 -11.69 6.12 19.18
N THR A 77 -12.26 6.65 20.28
CA THR A 77 -13.64 6.36 20.64
C THR A 77 -14.58 6.91 19.58
N PRO A 78 -15.48 6.09 18.98
CA PRO A 78 -16.42 6.57 17.99
C PRO A 78 -17.27 7.74 18.50
N SER A 79 -17.30 8.85 17.77
CA SER A 79 -18.03 10.05 18.17
C SER A 79 -19.56 9.94 17.99
N SER A 80 -20.06 8.83 17.44
CA SER A 80 -21.48 8.51 17.35
C SER A 80 -21.72 7.00 17.33
N LYS A 81 -22.93 6.57 17.74
CA LYS A 81 -23.36 5.16 17.71
C LYS A 81 -23.42 4.54 16.30
N MET A 82 -23.49 5.38 15.27
CA MET A 82 -23.48 4.92 13.87
C MET A 82 -22.09 4.49 13.38
N ARG A 83 -21.02 4.96 14.05
CA ARG A 83 -19.63 4.59 13.70
C ARG A 83 -19.28 3.29 14.40
N LYS A 84 -18.88 2.28 13.65
CA LYS A 84 -18.42 0.99 14.17
C LYS A 84 -16.96 1.05 14.62
N ALA A 85 -16.16 1.86 13.94
CA ALA A 85 -14.78 2.17 14.33
C ALA A 85 -14.41 3.59 13.91
N GLN A 86 -13.44 4.16 14.59
CA GLN A 86 -12.89 5.47 14.30
C GLN A 86 -11.38 5.47 14.56
N TYR A 87 -10.63 6.09 13.66
CA TYR A 87 -9.18 6.18 13.73
C TYR A 87 -8.71 7.57 13.33
N LYS A 88 -7.49 7.89 13.74
CA LYS A 88 -6.69 8.99 13.21
C LYS A 88 -5.41 8.48 12.57
N ASN A 89 -5.05 9.09 11.43
CA ASN A 89 -3.71 8.99 10.83
C ASN A 89 -3.23 10.42 10.51
N GLY A 90 -2.30 10.93 11.31
CA GLY A 90 -1.92 12.34 11.27
C GLY A 90 -3.12 13.25 11.56
N LYS A 91 -3.45 14.16 10.65
CA LYS A 91 -4.63 15.05 10.71
C LYS A 91 -5.86 14.45 10.02
N SER A 92 -5.73 13.27 9.40
CA SER A 92 -6.84 12.59 8.73
C SER A 92 -7.68 11.79 9.73
N GLU A 93 -9.00 11.89 9.61
CA GLU A 93 -9.97 11.06 10.33
C GLU A 93 -10.41 9.90 9.43
N ILE A 94 -10.44 8.69 9.99
CA ILE A 94 -10.95 7.51 9.31
C ILE A 94 -12.15 6.98 10.12
N VAL A 95 -13.28 6.76 9.45
CA VAL A 95 -14.49 6.26 10.06
C VAL A 95 -15.04 5.07 9.30
N VAL A 96 -15.58 4.11 10.06
CA VAL A 96 -16.21 2.90 9.53
C VAL A 96 -17.68 2.91 9.94
N PHE A 97 -18.56 2.68 8.96
CA PHE A 97 -20.00 2.56 9.19
C PHE A 97 -20.51 1.21 8.70
N TYR A 98 -21.52 0.71 9.38
CA TYR A 98 -22.24 -0.49 8.99
C TYR A 98 -23.66 -0.41 9.57
N PHE A 99 -24.66 -0.62 8.74
CA PHE A 99 -26.07 -0.45 9.12
C PHE A 99 -26.85 -1.76 9.08
N GLY A 100 -26.23 -2.86 8.65
CA GLY A 100 -26.88 -4.15 8.47
C GLY A 100 -27.48 -4.37 7.09
N GLU A 101 -28.04 -5.55 6.90
CA GLU A 101 -28.65 -5.98 5.64
C GLU A 101 -29.82 -5.05 5.27
N GLY A 102 -29.95 -4.75 3.97
CA GLY A 102 -31.01 -3.88 3.42
C GLY A 102 -30.93 -2.42 3.84
N SER A 103 -29.88 -2.01 4.59
CA SER A 103 -29.73 -0.66 5.14
C SER A 103 -28.49 0.04 4.55
N GLY A 104 -28.38 1.35 4.78
CA GLY A 104 -27.22 2.15 4.35
C GLY A 104 -27.40 2.81 2.96
N GLY A 105 -28.41 2.44 2.18
CA GLY A 105 -28.69 3.00 0.88
C GLY A 105 -27.80 2.44 -0.25
N SER A 106 -28.08 2.84 -1.48
CA SER A 106 -27.32 2.38 -2.66
C SER A 106 -25.90 2.98 -2.71
N VAL A 107 -25.01 2.31 -3.46
CA VAL A 107 -23.64 2.80 -3.71
C VAL A 107 -23.69 4.22 -4.29
N ASP A 108 -24.48 4.44 -5.33
CA ASP A 108 -24.57 5.74 -6.01
C ASP A 108 -25.11 6.85 -5.09
N ALA A 109 -26.11 6.54 -4.25
CA ALA A 109 -26.63 7.49 -3.28
C ALA A 109 -25.56 7.91 -2.25
N ASN A 110 -24.73 6.97 -1.81
CA ASN A 110 -23.64 7.26 -0.88
C ASN A 110 -22.51 8.06 -1.54
N ILE A 111 -22.09 7.70 -2.74
CA ILE A 111 -21.10 8.46 -3.51
C ILE A 111 -21.60 9.89 -3.72
N ASN A 112 -22.85 10.06 -4.17
CA ASN A 112 -23.45 11.38 -4.38
C ASN A 112 -23.49 12.20 -3.09
N ARG A 113 -23.86 11.60 -1.96
CA ARG A 113 -23.87 12.25 -0.65
C ARG A 113 -22.46 12.65 -0.20
N TRP A 114 -21.44 11.84 -0.50
CA TRP A 114 -20.06 12.15 -0.16
C TRP A 114 -19.47 13.26 -1.02
N LEU A 115 -19.71 13.27 -2.32
CA LEU A 115 -19.33 14.36 -3.20
C LEU A 115 -20.01 15.68 -2.79
N GLY A 116 -21.27 15.62 -2.34
CA GLY A 116 -21.97 16.79 -1.79
C GLY A 116 -21.45 17.32 -0.46
N GLN A 117 -20.41 16.72 0.13
CA GLN A 117 -19.69 17.26 1.30
C GLN A 117 -18.57 18.23 0.90
N PHE A 118 -18.37 18.46 -0.39
CA PHE A 118 -17.48 19.51 -0.89
C PHE A 118 -18.28 20.72 -1.34
N LYS A 119 -17.65 21.90 -1.29
CA LYS A 119 -18.25 23.19 -1.68
C LYS A 119 -18.43 23.29 -3.19
N GLU A 120 -17.51 22.72 -3.92
CA GLU A 120 -17.50 22.71 -5.39
C GLU A 120 -18.66 21.86 -5.93
N ALA A 121 -19.26 22.31 -7.03
CA ALA A 121 -20.22 21.49 -7.77
C ALA A 121 -19.56 20.19 -8.24
N LYS A 122 -20.31 19.07 -8.27
CA LYS A 122 -19.78 17.75 -8.57
C LYS A 122 -19.03 17.67 -9.89
N GLU A 123 -19.49 18.41 -10.89
CA GLU A 123 -18.92 18.47 -12.23
C GLU A 123 -17.57 19.22 -12.29
N LYS A 124 -17.29 20.00 -11.25
CA LYS A 124 -16.05 20.78 -11.09
C LYS A 124 -15.11 20.18 -10.05
N LEU A 125 -15.59 19.18 -9.31
CA LEU A 125 -14.82 18.51 -8.27
C LEU A 125 -13.83 17.52 -8.88
N SER A 126 -12.55 17.61 -8.50
CA SER A 126 -11.59 16.58 -8.86
C SER A 126 -11.95 15.29 -8.14
N SER A 127 -12.48 14.30 -8.87
CA SER A 127 -12.89 13.03 -8.29
C SER A 127 -12.64 11.85 -9.22
N VAL A 128 -12.33 10.70 -8.61
CA VAL A 128 -12.14 9.41 -9.29
C VAL A 128 -12.95 8.36 -8.55
N ILE A 129 -13.78 7.61 -9.29
CA ILE A 129 -14.57 6.50 -8.77
C ILE A 129 -14.14 5.24 -9.51
N GLU A 130 -13.78 4.20 -8.76
CA GLU A 130 -13.40 2.90 -9.32
C GLU A 130 -14.26 1.81 -8.71
N LYS A 131 -14.69 0.85 -9.53
CA LYS A 131 -15.42 -0.34 -9.10
C LYS A 131 -14.63 -1.58 -9.47
N LYS A 132 -14.34 -2.43 -8.49
CA LYS A 132 -13.62 -3.69 -8.67
C LYS A 132 -14.43 -4.85 -8.10
N LYS A 133 -14.46 -5.96 -8.85
CA LYS A 133 -15.03 -7.23 -8.39
C LYS A 133 -13.89 -8.17 -8.01
N LEU A 134 -13.93 -8.70 -6.78
CA LEU A 134 -12.97 -9.67 -6.27
C LEU A 134 -13.75 -10.87 -5.73
N LYS A 135 -13.73 -11.98 -6.48
CA LYS A 135 -14.60 -13.15 -6.23
C LYS A 135 -16.07 -12.72 -6.18
N ASP A 136 -16.74 -12.98 -5.06
CA ASP A 136 -18.15 -12.65 -4.85
C ASP A 136 -18.38 -11.26 -4.22
N ASN A 137 -17.29 -10.52 -3.98
CA ASN A 137 -17.35 -9.19 -3.35
C ASN A 137 -17.14 -8.11 -4.39
N VAL A 138 -17.83 -7.00 -4.22
CA VAL A 138 -17.66 -5.78 -5.01
C VAL A 138 -17.21 -4.67 -4.08
N ILE A 139 -16.18 -3.95 -4.49
CA ILE A 139 -15.72 -2.75 -3.82
C ILE A 139 -15.80 -1.56 -4.77
N THR A 140 -16.42 -0.49 -4.31
CA THR A 140 -16.41 0.82 -4.99
C THR A 140 -15.59 1.78 -4.17
N THR A 141 -14.55 2.36 -4.77
CA THR A 141 -13.71 3.37 -4.13
C THR A 141 -13.97 4.75 -4.73
N LEU A 142 -13.82 5.78 -3.90
CA LEU A 142 -13.90 7.18 -4.27
C LEU A 142 -12.64 7.89 -3.80
N PHE A 143 -12.05 8.70 -4.65
CA PHE A 143 -11.18 9.80 -4.26
C PHE A 143 -11.82 11.12 -4.70
N ALA A 144 -11.83 12.12 -3.84
CA ALA A 144 -12.29 13.46 -4.19
C ALA A 144 -11.47 14.49 -3.44
N SER A 145 -11.19 15.65 -4.07
CA SER A 145 -10.44 16.75 -3.45
C SER A 145 -11.00 18.12 -3.80
N GLY A 146 -10.96 19.03 -2.82
CA GLY A 146 -11.50 20.39 -2.95
C GLY A 146 -11.64 21.07 -1.58
N THR A 147 -12.65 21.92 -1.43
CA THR A 147 -13.02 22.56 -0.17
C THR A 147 -14.05 21.71 0.56
N TYR A 148 -13.59 20.95 1.55
CA TYR A 148 -14.46 20.05 2.34
C TYR A 148 -15.28 20.82 3.37
N LEU A 149 -16.58 20.55 3.44
CA LEU A 149 -17.53 21.15 4.36
C LEU A 149 -17.63 20.30 5.65
N LYS A 150 -16.74 20.56 6.60
CA LYS A 150 -16.70 19.84 7.87
C LYS A 150 -17.83 20.31 8.79
N GLY A 151 -18.57 19.37 9.37
CA GLY A 151 -19.64 19.69 10.36
C GLY A 151 -20.74 18.67 10.38
N SER A 152 -21.74 18.91 11.23
CA SER A 152 -22.96 18.08 11.33
C SER A 152 -23.80 18.19 10.05
N PRO A 153 -24.54 17.15 9.62
CA PRO A 153 -25.45 17.22 8.48
C PRO A 153 -26.43 18.42 8.52
N PHE A 154 -26.91 18.77 9.72
CA PHE A 154 -27.89 19.82 9.93
C PHE A 154 -27.35 21.03 10.71
N GLY A 155 -26.05 21.05 10.99
CA GLY A 155 -25.41 22.14 11.75
C GLY A 155 -24.54 23.02 10.86
N PRO A 156 -23.89 24.02 11.47
CA PRO A 156 -22.95 24.88 10.78
C PRO A 156 -21.81 24.08 10.17
N LYS A 157 -21.35 24.52 9.02
CA LYS A 157 -20.22 23.93 8.29
C LYS A 157 -18.99 24.81 8.40
N VAL A 158 -17.83 24.18 8.55
CA VAL A 158 -16.53 24.83 8.48
C VAL A 158 -15.88 24.42 7.15
N GLU A 159 -15.50 25.41 6.35
CA GLU A 159 -14.81 25.21 5.09
C GLU A 159 -13.34 24.82 5.35
N MET A 160 -12.95 23.66 4.87
CA MET A 160 -11.59 23.13 4.96
C MET A 160 -11.01 23.10 3.55
N SER A 161 -10.29 24.16 3.16
CA SER A 161 -9.64 24.24 1.87
C SER A 161 -8.51 23.23 1.76
N ASN A 162 -8.23 22.76 0.54
CA ASN A 162 -7.18 21.80 0.25
C ASN A 162 -7.33 20.48 1.06
N TYR A 163 -8.55 19.99 1.13
CA TYR A 163 -8.90 18.71 1.75
C TYR A 163 -9.21 17.66 0.70
N ALA A 164 -9.08 16.41 1.11
CA ALA A 164 -9.49 15.28 0.30
C ALA A 164 -10.29 14.25 1.11
N MET A 165 -10.97 13.39 0.37
CA MET A 165 -11.65 12.20 0.84
C MET A 165 -11.16 11.01 0.05
N ARG A 166 -10.77 9.91 0.74
CA ARG A 166 -10.66 8.58 0.20
C ARG A 166 -11.72 7.71 0.85
N ALA A 167 -12.57 7.04 0.07
CA ALA A 167 -13.64 6.24 0.63
C ALA A 167 -13.79 4.92 -0.11
N ALA A 168 -14.34 3.92 0.58
CA ALA A 168 -14.64 2.60 0.03
C ALA A 168 -16.03 2.14 0.50
N ILE A 169 -16.76 1.53 -0.42
CA ILE A 169 -18.01 0.81 -0.15
C ILE A 169 -17.78 -0.64 -0.54
N ILE A 170 -17.87 -1.53 0.45
CA ILE A 170 -17.73 -2.97 0.26
C ILE A 170 -19.13 -3.57 0.31
N GLU A 171 -19.59 -4.08 -0.84
CA GLU A 171 -20.89 -4.73 -0.95
C GLU A 171 -20.78 -6.16 -0.40
N CYS A 172 -21.38 -6.41 0.76
CA CYS A 172 -21.41 -7.70 1.43
C CYS A 172 -22.84 -8.25 1.47
N LYS A 173 -22.96 -9.57 1.63
CA LYS A 173 -24.28 -10.24 1.72
C LYS A 173 -25.11 -9.68 2.87
N ASP A 174 -24.48 -9.43 4.00
CA ASP A 174 -25.15 -8.95 5.24
C ASP A 174 -25.29 -7.41 5.28
N GLY A 175 -25.05 -6.73 4.15
CA GLY A 175 -25.14 -5.27 4.04
C GLY A 175 -23.79 -4.60 3.75
N PRO A 176 -23.83 -3.40 3.20
CA PRO A 176 -22.61 -2.69 2.80
C PRO A 176 -21.81 -2.15 3.99
N ILE A 177 -20.49 -2.27 3.91
CA ILE A 177 -19.54 -1.65 4.84
C ILE A 177 -18.96 -0.42 4.18
N PHE A 178 -18.95 0.69 4.90
CA PHE A 178 -18.47 1.98 4.42
C PHE A 178 -17.24 2.38 5.22
N ILE A 179 -16.14 2.67 4.54
CA ILE A 179 -14.92 3.20 5.14
C ILE A 179 -14.64 4.55 4.49
N LYS A 180 -14.39 5.56 5.30
CA LYS A 180 -14.14 6.91 4.77
C LYS A 180 -13.01 7.58 5.54
N MET A 181 -11.99 8.03 4.82
CA MET A 181 -10.90 8.88 5.30
C MET A 181 -11.08 10.29 4.79
N THR A 182 -10.96 11.30 5.66
CA THR A 182 -10.99 12.72 5.29
C THR A 182 -9.89 13.47 6.02
N GLY A 183 -9.22 14.38 5.33
CA GLY A 183 -8.10 15.15 5.89
C GLY A 183 -7.49 16.12 4.89
N PRO A 184 -6.37 16.78 5.24
CA PRO A 184 -5.56 17.54 4.29
C PRO A 184 -5.20 16.70 3.07
N LEU A 185 -5.20 17.31 1.89
CA LEU A 185 -4.98 16.60 0.62
C LEU A 185 -3.70 15.78 0.60
N ASP A 186 -2.60 16.37 1.04
CA ASP A 186 -1.28 15.72 1.09
C ASP A 186 -1.26 14.49 2.00
N GLU A 187 -1.90 14.56 3.15
CA GLU A 187 -1.99 13.43 4.09
C GLU A 187 -2.88 12.31 3.55
N VAL A 188 -4.01 12.64 2.93
CA VAL A 188 -4.91 11.65 2.33
C VAL A 188 -4.24 10.96 1.14
N VAL A 189 -3.57 11.71 0.27
CA VAL A 189 -2.81 11.15 -0.87
C VAL A 189 -1.71 10.21 -0.37
N LYS A 190 -0.92 10.63 0.61
CA LYS A 190 0.15 9.81 1.21
C LYS A 190 -0.38 8.51 1.81
N SER A 191 -1.59 8.53 2.38
CA SER A 191 -2.19 7.38 3.07
C SER A 191 -3.13 6.56 2.18
N SER A 192 -3.32 6.90 0.90
CA SER A 192 -4.30 6.25 0.03
C SER A 192 -4.00 4.77 -0.20
N ASP A 193 -2.74 4.39 -0.44
CA ASP A 193 -2.37 2.98 -0.64
C ASP A 193 -2.58 2.15 0.63
N GLU A 194 -2.31 2.72 1.80
CA GLU A 194 -2.54 2.08 3.08
C GLU A 194 -4.04 1.91 3.35
N PHE A 195 -4.84 2.94 3.07
CA PHE A 195 -6.30 2.89 3.14
C PHE A 195 -6.88 1.79 2.24
N ASP A 196 -6.40 1.70 1.00
CA ASP A 196 -6.87 0.70 0.04
C ASP A 196 -6.54 -0.73 0.51
N LYS A 197 -5.36 -0.95 1.09
CA LYS A 197 -4.99 -2.25 1.70
C LYS A 197 -5.94 -2.62 2.84
N VAL A 198 -6.29 -1.67 3.72
CA VAL A 198 -7.28 -1.90 4.79
C VAL A 198 -8.62 -2.29 4.19
N ALA A 199 -9.15 -1.53 3.23
CA ALA A 199 -10.42 -1.82 2.60
C ALA A 199 -10.43 -3.20 1.90
N LEU A 200 -9.34 -3.56 1.21
CA LEU A 200 -9.20 -4.85 0.53
C LEU A 200 -9.05 -6.02 1.52
N SER A 201 -8.46 -5.82 2.70
CA SER A 201 -8.30 -6.89 3.71
C SER A 201 -9.64 -7.43 4.17
N GLY A 202 -10.69 -6.60 4.22
CA GLY A 202 -12.05 -7.01 4.54
C GLY A 202 -12.77 -7.81 3.45
N LEU A 203 -12.19 -7.95 2.25
CA LEU A 203 -12.75 -8.80 1.19
C LEU A 203 -12.38 -10.28 1.36
N ILE A 204 -11.39 -10.57 2.18
CA ILE A 204 -10.90 -11.92 2.48
C ILE A 204 -11.60 -12.37 3.76
N ILE A 205 -12.50 -13.37 3.65
CA ILE A 205 -13.08 -13.98 4.86
C ILE A 205 -11.94 -14.72 5.57
N LYS A 206 -11.53 -14.20 6.70
CA LYS A 206 -10.58 -14.89 7.59
C LYS A 206 -11.41 -15.84 8.46
N VAL A 207 -11.21 -17.14 8.28
CA VAL A 207 -11.78 -18.16 9.17
C VAL A 207 -11.01 -18.06 10.48
N ASP A 208 -11.72 -17.82 11.60
CA ASP A 208 -11.12 -17.86 12.94
C ASP A 208 -10.62 -19.31 13.16
N THR A 209 -9.27 -19.50 13.20
CA THR A 209 -8.62 -20.77 13.51
C THR A 209 -8.36 -20.86 15.01
#